data_cf0a759571d99f35180a2cd433bd7307
#
_entry.id   cf0a759571d99f35180a2cd433bd7307
#
_cell.length_a   1.000
_cell.length_b   1.000
_cell.length_c   1.000
_cell.angle_alpha   90.00
_cell.angle_beta   90.00
_cell.angle_gamma   90.00
#
_symmetry.space_group_name_H-M   'P 1'
#
loop_
_entity.id
_entity.type
_entity.pdbx_description
1 polymer ?
#
loop_
_entity_poly.entity_id
_entity_poly.type
_entity_poly.pdbx_seq_one_letter_code
_entity_poly.pdbx_strand_id
1 'polypeptide(L)'
;MTTAKRMSKSQVIAELSEKTGIGKKEVQSVFDQLMQIVERELGTNGPGEFTVPDMVKLKVRITPGRAEHVGLDPFTKQERTFPARPESRKVRASPVKRLKDLAG
;
A
#
# COMPACT_ATOMS: atom_id res chain seq x y z
N MET A 1 -11.16 27.23 16.36
CA MET A 1 -10.85 26.48 15.15
C MET A 1 -10.97 24.98 15.41
N THR A 2 -11.82 24.33 14.67
CA THR A 2 -12.07 22.90 14.88
C THR A 2 -11.06 22.08 14.10
N THR A 3 -10.32 21.24 14.80
CA THR A 3 -9.41 20.31 14.13
C THR A 3 -10.23 19.11 13.65
N ALA A 4 -10.23 18.87 12.36
CA ALA A 4 -10.91 17.73 11.79
C ALA A 4 -10.22 16.44 12.23
N LYS A 5 -10.99 15.51 12.78
CA LYS A 5 -10.48 14.20 13.15
C LYS A 5 -10.47 13.29 11.92
N ARG A 6 -9.54 12.37 11.92
CA ARG A 6 -9.47 11.35 10.88
C ARG A 6 -10.70 10.46 10.95
N MET A 7 -11.33 10.22 9.80
CA MET A 7 -12.48 9.32 9.75
C MET A 7 -12.04 7.88 9.98
N SER A 8 -12.81 7.15 10.77
CA SER A 8 -12.61 5.72 10.93
C SER A 8 -13.21 4.97 9.75
N LYS A 9 -12.84 3.70 9.60
CA LYS A 9 -13.41 2.83 8.57
C LYS A 9 -14.93 2.80 8.63
N SER A 10 -15.48 2.68 9.82
CA SER A 10 -16.93 2.64 10.04
C SER A 10 -17.62 3.94 9.59
N GLN A 11 -17.00 5.07 9.86
CA GLN A 11 -17.53 6.38 9.44
C GLN A 11 -17.53 6.53 7.93
N VAL A 12 -16.47 6.09 7.26
CA VAL A 12 -16.38 6.12 5.80
C VAL A 12 -17.49 5.27 5.19
N ILE A 13 -17.68 4.06 5.69
CA ILE A 13 -18.72 3.16 5.21
C ILE A 13 -20.11 3.75 5.42
N ALA A 14 -20.35 4.32 6.60
CA ALA A 14 -21.63 4.94 6.92
C ALA A 14 -21.96 6.12 6.00
N GLU A 15 -20.99 6.99 5.76
CA GLU A 15 -21.15 8.13 4.86
C GLU A 15 -21.39 7.70 3.42
N LEU A 16 -20.65 6.72 2.93
CA LEU A 16 -20.85 6.19 1.60
C LEU A 16 -22.22 5.55 1.45
N SER A 17 -22.66 4.81 2.46
CA SER A 17 -24.00 4.21 2.49
C SER A 17 -25.10 5.27 2.38
N GLU A 18 -24.96 6.35 3.15
CA GLU A 18 -25.92 7.44 3.16
C GLU A 18 -25.99 8.17 1.82
N LYS A 19 -24.83 8.51 1.25
CA LYS A 19 -24.75 9.28 0.01
C LYS A 19 -25.11 8.51 -1.23
N THR A 20 -24.86 7.21 -1.23
CA THR A 20 -25.14 6.35 -2.40
C THR A 20 -26.48 5.64 -2.35
N GLY A 21 -27.11 5.63 -1.17
CA GLY A 21 -28.38 4.92 -0.99
C GLY A 21 -28.24 3.41 -0.90
N ILE A 22 -27.03 2.89 -0.79
CA ILE A 22 -26.81 1.44 -0.61
C ILE A 22 -26.57 1.13 0.87
N GLY A 23 -26.90 -0.11 1.26
CA GLY A 23 -26.73 -0.56 2.65
C GLY A 23 -25.27 -0.63 3.07
N LYS A 24 -25.01 -0.48 4.36
CA LYS A 24 -23.64 -0.55 4.91
C LYS A 24 -22.95 -1.88 4.60
N LYS A 25 -23.70 -2.99 4.67
CA LYS A 25 -23.19 -4.31 4.36
C LYS A 25 -22.77 -4.41 2.89
N GLU A 26 -23.52 -3.79 2.01
CA GLU A 26 -23.23 -3.77 0.57
C GLU A 26 -21.99 -2.92 0.29
N VAL A 27 -21.84 -1.79 0.96
CA VAL A 27 -20.64 -0.96 0.85
C VAL A 27 -19.43 -1.73 1.34
N GLN A 28 -19.55 -2.41 2.48
CA GLN A 28 -18.46 -3.25 3.00
C GLN A 28 -18.10 -4.36 2.00
N SER A 29 -19.09 -4.96 1.38
CA SER A 29 -18.87 -5.99 0.36
C SER A 29 -18.08 -5.47 -0.83
N VAL A 30 -18.36 -4.24 -1.26
CA VAL A 30 -17.61 -3.59 -2.35
C VAL A 30 -16.13 -3.45 -1.96
N PHE A 31 -15.85 -2.98 -0.75
CA PHE A 31 -14.48 -2.86 -0.26
C PHE A 31 -13.79 -4.22 -0.13
N ASP A 32 -14.50 -5.24 0.33
CA ASP A 32 -13.95 -6.58 0.44
C ASP A 32 -13.57 -7.15 -0.94
N GLN A 33 -14.40 -6.93 -1.93
CA GLN A 33 -14.12 -7.33 -3.31
C GLN A 33 -12.93 -6.54 -3.88
N LEU A 34 -12.86 -5.26 -3.58
CA LEU A 34 -11.75 -4.42 -4.00
C LEU A 34 -10.43 -4.94 -3.40
N MET A 35 -10.44 -5.31 -2.14
CA MET A 35 -9.26 -5.90 -1.49
C MET A 35 -8.84 -7.21 -2.14
N GLN A 36 -9.79 -8.05 -2.54
CA GLN A 36 -9.48 -9.29 -3.26
C GLN A 36 -8.83 -9.01 -4.62
N ILE A 37 -9.30 -8.00 -5.32
CA ILE A 37 -8.71 -7.58 -6.59
C ILE A 37 -7.28 -7.07 -6.36
N VAL A 38 -7.08 -6.24 -5.35
CA VAL A 38 -5.76 -5.72 -4.98
C VAL A 38 -4.81 -6.87 -4.66
N GLU A 39 -5.25 -7.82 -3.86
CA GLU A 39 -4.45 -9.00 -3.48
C GLU A 39 -4.03 -9.81 -4.70
N ARG A 40 -4.95 -10.04 -5.63
CA ARG A 40 -4.67 -10.77 -6.86
C ARG A 40 -3.66 -10.02 -7.75
N GLU A 41 -3.87 -8.71 -7.94
CA GLU A 41 -3.04 -7.91 -8.85
C GLU A 41 -1.65 -7.63 -8.28
N LEU A 42 -1.52 -7.51 -6.97
CA LEU A 42 -0.24 -7.31 -6.32
C LEU A 42 0.47 -8.61 -5.93
N GLY A 43 -0.23 -9.73 -6.05
CA GLY A 43 0.34 -11.04 -5.75
C GLY A 43 1.41 -11.48 -6.75
N THR A 44 2.07 -12.60 -6.44
CA THR A 44 3.17 -13.14 -7.27
C THR A 44 2.76 -13.50 -8.69
N ASN A 45 1.49 -13.84 -8.89
CA ASN A 45 0.94 -14.20 -10.19
C ASN A 45 0.33 -13.01 -10.93
N GLY A 46 0.31 -11.84 -10.32
CA GLY A 46 -0.25 -10.63 -10.91
C GLY A 46 0.83 -9.71 -11.47
N PRO A 47 0.42 -8.61 -12.11
CA PRO A 47 1.36 -7.66 -12.71
C PRO A 47 2.18 -6.85 -11.69
N GLY A 48 1.83 -6.92 -10.40
CA GLY A 48 2.52 -6.15 -9.37
C GLY A 48 2.14 -4.67 -9.33
N GLU A 49 1.11 -4.30 -10.05
CA GLU A 49 0.60 -2.93 -10.14
C GLU A 49 -0.91 -2.94 -10.15
N PHE A 50 -1.50 -2.01 -9.45
CA PHE A 50 -2.94 -1.79 -9.49
C PHE A 50 -3.25 -0.33 -9.17
N THR A 51 -4.15 0.26 -9.93
CA THR A 51 -4.59 1.64 -9.69
C THR A 51 -6.01 1.62 -9.15
N VAL A 52 -6.19 2.13 -7.93
CA VAL A 52 -7.52 2.38 -7.39
C VAL A 52 -8.10 3.57 -8.17
N PRO A 53 -9.25 3.41 -8.83
CA PRO A 53 -9.77 4.47 -9.71
C PRO A 53 -9.84 5.84 -9.03
N ASP A 54 -9.23 6.83 -9.68
CA ASP A 54 -9.20 8.23 -9.26
C ASP A 54 -8.62 8.49 -7.86
N MET A 55 -7.87 7.55 -7.33
CA MET A 55 -7.33 7.67 -5.96
C MET A 55 -5.84 7.44 -5.91
N VAL A 56 -5.42 6.20 -5.92
CA VAL A 56 -4.04 5.84 -5.61
C VAL A 56 -3.55 4.73 -6.51
N LYS A 57 -2.29 4.82 -6.90
CA LYS A 57 -1.61 3.77 -7.64
C LYS A 57 -0.78 2.94 -6.67
N LEU A 58 -1.02 1.65 -6.66
CA LEU A 58 -0.28 0.70 -5.83
C LEU A 58 0.72 -0.05 -6.71
N LYS A 59 1.94 -0.16 -6.22
CA LYS A 59 3.00 -0.86 -6.94
C LYS A 59 3.82 -1.69 -5.97
N VAL A 60 4.11 -2.92 -6.36
CA VAL A 60 4.99 -3.79 -5.58
C VAL A 60 6.43 -3.50 -5.99
N ARG A 61 7.26 -3.19 -5.01
CA ARG A 61 8.70 -3.11 -5.19
C ARG A 61 9.34 -4.37 -4.63
N ILE A 62 10.19 -4.96 -5.43
CA ILE A 62 10.94 -6.14 -5.04
C ILE A 62 12.36 -5.69 -4.71
N THR A 63 12.77 -5.92 -3.46
CA THR A 63 14.16 -5.72 -3.06
C THR A 63 14.85 -7.05 -3.21
N PRO A 64 15.85 -7.16 -4.12
CA PRO A 64 16.54 -8.42 -4.32
C PRO A 64 17.28 -8.84 -3.05
N GLY A 65 17.30 -10.15 -2.82
CA GLY A 65 18.07 -10.73 -1.74
C GLY A 65 19.57 -10.55 -1.98
N ARG A 66 20.33 -10.57 -0.90
CA ARG A 66 21.79 -10.52 -0.97
C ARG A 66 22.35 -11.76 -0.31
N ALA A 67 23.35 -12.34 -0.95
CA ALA A 67 24.11 -13.42 -0.35
C ALA A 67 24.99 -12.88 0.79
N GLU A 68 25.35 -13.76 1.72
CA GLU A 68 26.32 -13.42 2.74
C GLU A 68 27.62 -12.94 2.09
N HIS A 69 28.16 -11.85 2.58
CA HIS A 69 29.40 -11.28 2.03
C HIS A 69 30.24 -10.63 3.13
N VAL A 70 31.53 -10.54 2.86
CA VAL A 70 32.46 -9.85 3.75
C VAL A 70 32.69 -8.44 3.23
N GLY A 71 32.57 -7.47 4.13
CA GLY A 71 32.80 -6.07 3.79
C GLY A 71 33.44 -5.31 4.92
N LEU A 72 33.91 -4.10 4.64
CA LEU A 72 34.54 -3.24 5.63
C LEU A 72 33.47 -2.49 6.42
N ASP A 73 33.53 -2.59 7.74
CA ASP A 73 32.66 -1.81 8.62
C ASP A 73 33.15 -0.35 8.60
N PRO A 74 32.28 0.62 8.21
CA PRO A 74 32.67 2.02 8.14
C PRO A 74 32.95 2.66 9.49
N PHE A 75 32.46 2.07 10.58
CA PHE A 75 32.68 2.61 11.94
C PHE A 75 33.93 2.10 12.58
N THR A 76 34.22 0.81 12.47
CA THR A 76 35.34 0.17 13.09
C THR A 76 36.54 -0.01 12.15
N LYS A 77 36.32 0.14 10.84
CA LYS A 77 37.29 -0.10 9.77
C LYS A 77 37.86 -1.51 9.76
N GLN A 78 37.08 -2.46 10.30
CA GLN A 78 37.44 -3.88 10.34
C GLN A 78 36.54 -4.66 9.37
N GLU A 79 37.05 -5.76 8.88
CA GLU A 79 36.25 -6.66 8.05
C GLU A 79 35.13 -7.27 8.88
N ARG A 80 33.96 -7.28 8.31
CA ARG A 80 32.77 -7.83 8.94
C ARG A 80 31.99 -8.64 7.95
N THR A 81 31.47 -9.78 8.40
CA THR A 81 30.59 -10.61 7.62
C THR A 81 29.16 -10.08 7.73
N PHE A 82 28.59 -9.69 6.59
CA PHE A 82 27.20 -9.26 6.54
C PHE A 82 26.33 -10.47 6.23
N PRO A 83 25.27 -10.71 7.01
CA PRO A 83 24.41 -11.87 6.79
C PRO A 83 23.64 -11.77 5.49
N ALA A 84 23.29 -12.92 4.93
CA ALA A 84 22.43 -12.99 3.77
C ALA A 84 21.07 -12.37 4.09
N ARG A 85 20.49 -11.64 3.13
CA ARG A 85 19.16 -11.06 3.24
C ARG A 85 18.24 -11.68 2.21
N PRO A 86 17.06 -12.16 2.63
CA PRO A 86 16.10 -12.70 1.68
C PRO A 86 15.49 -11.59 0.83
N GLU A 87 15.00 -11.99 -0.33
CA GLU A 87 14.21 -11.11 -1.18
C GLU A 87 12.96 -10.65 -0.42
N SER A 88 12.65 -9.37 -0.50
CA SER A 88 11.48 -8.81 0.14
C SER A 88 10.61 -8.06 -0.86
N ARG A 89 9.29 -8.09 -0.64
CA ARG A 89 8.31 -7.39 -1.45
C ARG A 89 7.65 -6.32 -0.60
N LYS A 90 7.63 -5.10 -1.11
CA LYS A 90 6.98 -3.97 -0.42
C LYS A 90 5.98 -3.30 -1.34
N VAL A 91 4.85 -2.94 -0.79
CA VAL A 91 3.83 -2.20 -1.53
C VAL A 91 4.06 -0.71 -1.33
N ARG A 92 4.11 0.02 -2.44
CA ARG A 92 4.18 1.47 -2.43
C ARG A 92 2.89 2.05 -3.01
N ALA A 93 2.36 3.04 -2.31
CA ALA A 93 1.17 3.76 -2.75
C ALA A 93 1.56 5.16 -3.17
N SER A 94 1.13 5.56 -4.37
CA SER A 94 1.37 6.90 -4.90
C SER A 94 0.04 7.53 -5.29
N PRO A 95 -0.22 8.77 -4.89
CA PRO A 95 -1.47 9.42 -5.28
C PRO A 95 -1.50 9.67 -6.78
N VAL A 96 -2.65 9.47 -7.40
CA VAL A 96 -2.85 9.84 -8.79
C VAL A 96 -3.02 11.35 -8.89
N LYS A 97 -2.88 11.91 -10.09
CA LYS A 97 -2.96 13.36 -10.30
C LYS A 97 -4.25 13.96 -9.74
N ARG A 98 -5.38 13.31 -9.97
CA ARG A 98 -6.67 13.78 -9.47
C ARG A 98 -6.70 13.90 -7.95
N LEU A 99 -6.11 12.93 -7.25
CA LEU A 99 -6.03 12.97 -5.79
C LEU A 99 -5.10 14.09 -5.31
N LYS A 100 -3.98 14.30 -6.00
CA LYS A 100 -3.07 15.41 -5.70
C LYS A 100 -3.75 16.76 -5.87
N ASP A 101 -4.53 16.91 -6.92
CA ASP A 101 -5.25 18.15 -7.22
C ASP A 101 -6.29 18.46 -6.13
N LEU A 102 -6.90 17.43 -5.55
CA LEU A 102 -7.85 17.60 -4.45
C LEU A 102 -7.20 18.12 -3.16
N ALA A 103 -5.94 17.80 -2.96
CA ALA A 103 -5.22 18.22 -1.76
C ALA A 103 -4.65 19.64 -1.86
N GLY A 104 -4.66 20.20 -3.04
CA GLY A 104 -4.19 21.57 -3.27
C GLY A 104 -3.00 21.71 -4.18
#